data_42794d564eab4ee41a0bb6467760d41f
#
_entry.id   42794d564eab4ee41a0bb6467760d41f
#
_cell.length_a   1.000
_cell.length_b   1.000
_cell.length_c   1.000
_cell.angle_alpha   90.00
_cell.angle_beta   90.00
_cell.angle_gamma   90.00
#
_symmetry.space_group_name_H-M   'P 1'
#
loop_
_entity.id
_entity.type
_entity.pdbx_description
1 polymer ?
#
loop_
_entity_poly.entity_id
_entity_poly.type
_entity_poly.pdbx_seq_one_letter_code
_entity_poly.pdbx_strand_id
1 'polypeptide(L)'
;MAVTSDQLLRTAVDAAEDKKAHDPVALNLKSISLVADYFLICHGNSDTQVQAIATEIRKRAEELGARVRLEGMDTARWVLIDMGDVVAHVFHRDEREYYNLERLWSDAKAVSFA
;
A
#
# COMPACT_ATOMS: atom_id res chain seq x y z
N MET A 1 15.64 17.26 -2.22
CA MET A 1 15.83 16.06 -3.03
C MET A 1 14.51 15.33 -3.21
N ALA A 2 14.23 14.90 -4.42
CA ALA A 2 13.00 14.17 -4.69
C ALA A 2 13.08 12.76 -4.11
N VAL A 3 11.99 12.31 -3.51
CA VAL A 3 11.86 10.95 -3.01
C VAL A 3 11.62 10.01 -4.20
N THR A 4 12.36 8.91 -4.27
CA THR A 4 12.16 7.92 -5.32
C THR A 4 10.98 7.01 -5.00
N SER A 5 10.37 6.41 -6.02
CA SER A 5 9.31 5.43 -5.80
C SER A 5 9.81 4.22 -5.03
N ASP A 6 11.06 3.82 -5.23
CA ASP A 6 11.66 2.71 -4.48
C ASP A 6 11.76 3.03 -2.98
N GLN A 7 12.14 4.25 -2.63
CA GLN A 7 12.19 4.69 -1.23
C GLN A 7 10.79 4.70 -0.60
N LEU A 8 9.82 5.22 -1.33
CA LEU A 8 8.43 5.25 -0.85
C LEU A 8 7.89 3.84 -0.63
N LEU A 9 8.15 2.94 -1.58
CA LEU A 9 7.68 1.56 -1.45
C LEU A 9 8.28 0.88 -0.23
N ARG A 10 9.58 0.97 -0.05
CA ARG A 10 10.25 0.37 1.10
C ARG A 10 9.71 0.95 2.40
N THR A 11 9.55 2.27 2.45
CA THR A 11 9.00 2.93 3.64
C THR A 11 7.59 2.46 3.95
N ALA A 12 6.75 2.31 2.92
CA ALA A 12 5.38 1.82 3.10
C ALA A 12 5.37 0.37 3.58
N VAL A 13 6.23 -0.48 3.03
CA VAL A 13 6.34 -1.88 3.45
C VAL A 13 6.78 -1.96 4.91
N ASP A 14 7.81 -1.20 5.29
CA ASP A 14 8.31 -1.19 6.67
C ASP A 14 7.23 -0.70 7.65
N ALA A 15 6.49 0.33 7.27
CA ALA A 15 5.40 0.86 8.08
C ALA A 15 4.29 -0.20 8.27
N ALA A 16 3.92 -0.88 7.18
CA ALA A 16 2.91 -1.92 7.23
C ALA A 16 3.36 -3.08 8.15
N GLU A 17 4.60 -3.50 8.01
CA GLU A 17 5.14 -4.59 8.83
C GLU A 17 5.19 -4.22 10.31
N ASP A 18 5.53 -2.97 10.65
CA ASP A 18 5.57 -2.50 12.03
C ASP A 18 4.19 -2.54 12.68
N LYS A 19 3.13 -2.42 11.90
CA LYS A 19 1.75 -2.54 12.37
C LYS A 19 1.18 -3.92 12.14
N LYS A 20 2.05 -4.89 11.83
CA LYS A 20 1.70 -6.30 11.68
C LYS A 20 0.68 -6.56 10.59
N ALA A 21 0.78 -5.82 9.50
CA ALA A 21 -0.05 -6.06 8.32
C ALA A 21 0.15 -7.50 7.84
N HIS A 22 -0.94 -8.10 7.39
CA HIS A 22 -0.93 -9.47 6.91
C HIS A 22 -0.65 -9.54 5.42
N ASP A 23 0.20 -10.46 5.02
CA ASP A 23 0.50 -10.83 3.63
C ASP A 23 0.78 -9.62 2.73
N PRO A 24 1.76 -8.76 3.07
CA PRO A 24 2.09 -7.65 2.21
C PRO A 24 2.69 -8.13 0.88
N VAL A 25 2.12 -7.63 -0.22
CA VAL A 25 2.57 -7.93 -1.57
C VAL A 25 2.84 -6.61 -2.27
N ALA A 26 4.03 -6.45 -2.81
CA ALA A 26 4.37 -5.29 -3.62
C ALA A 26 4.44 -5.72 -5.08
N LEU A 27 3.80 -4.94 -5.95
CA LEU A 27 3.74 -5.21 -7.38
C LEU A 27 4.43 -4.09 -8.14
N ASN A 28 5.31 -4.48 -9.07
CA ASN A 28 5.99 -3.55 -9.96
C ASN A 28 5.11 -3.31 -11.18
N LEU A 29 4.66 -2.07 -11.35
CA LEU A 29 3.76 -1.69 -12.44
C LEU A 29 4.44 -0.84 -13.50
N LYS A 30 5.75 -0.63 -13.42
CA LYS A 30 6.47 0.32 -14.30
C LYS A 30 6.29 0.04 -15.78
N SER A 31 6.20 -1.22 -16.16
CA SER A 31 6.08 -1.61 -17.57
C SER A 31 4.64 -1.76 -18.06
N ILE A 32 3.66 -1.71 -17.15
CA ILE A 32 2.26 -2.00 -17.51
C ILE A 32 1.27 -0.92 -17.07
N SER A 33 1.71 0.10 -16.36
CA SER A 33 0.82 1.19 -15.92
C SER A 33 1.53 2.52 -15.99
N LEU A 34 0.80 3.55 -16.40
CA LEU A 34 1.26 4.94 -16.35
C LEU A 34 0.79 5.64 -15.08
N VAL A 35 -0.04 4.99 -14.27
CA VAL A 35 -0.67 5.60 -13.09
C VAL A 35 0.25 5.53 -11.88
N ALA A 36 0.95 4.42 -11.71
CA ALA A 36 1.83 4.23 -10.57
C ALA A 36 2.99 3.31 -10.94
N ASP A 37 4.10 3.45 -10.23
CA ASP A 37 5.25 2.55 -10.38
C ASP A 37 5.06 1.27 -9.58
N TYR A 38 4.44 1.38 -8.41
CA TYR A 38 4.24 0.25 -7.50
C TYR A 38 2.89 0.29 -6.82
N PHE A 39 2.32 -0.90 -6.60
CA PHE A 39 1.25 -1.11 -5.65
C PHE A 39 1.78 -1.89 -4.46
N LEU A 40 1.36 -1.50 -3.27
CA LEU A 40 1.50 -2.33 -2.07
C LEU A 40 0.10 -2.78 -1.68
N ILE A 41 -0.07 -4.10 -1.48
CA ILE A 41 -1.35 -4.68 -1.07
C ILE A 41 -1.12 -5.46 0.21
N CYS A 42 -1.90 -5.15 1.23
CA CYS A 42 -1.85 -5.87 2.50
C CYS A 42 -3.22 -5.79 3.16
N HIS A 43 -3.39 -6.46 4.28
CA HIS A 43 -4.65 -6.40 5.00
C HIS A 43 -4.47 -6.42 6.50
N GLY A 44 -5.50 -5.97 7.19
CA GLY A 44 -5.64 -6.10 8.64
C GLY A 44 -6.84 -6.97 8.97
N ASN A 45 -6.85 -7.52 10.18
CA ASN A 45 -7.91 -8.41 10.63
C ASN A 45 -9.04 -7.66 11.34
N SER A 46 -8.90 -6.37 11.54
CA SER A 46 -9.92 -5.52 12.19
C SER A 46 -9.88 -4.13 11.57
N ASP A 47 -10.97 -3.39 11.74
CA ASP A 47 -11.03 -2.00 11.29
C ASP A 47 -9.91 -1.17 11.94
N THR A 48 -9.69 -1.37 13.23
CA THR A 48 -8.65 -0.66 13.98
C THR A 48 -7.26 -0.93 13.40
N GLN A 49 -6.98 -2.20 13.08
CA GLN A 49 -5.68 -2.55 12.48
C GLN A 49 -5.52 -1.95 11.10
N VAL A 50 -6.56 -2.01 10.26
CA VAL A 50 -6.51 -1.40 8.92
C VAL A 50 -6.19 0.08 9.03
N GLN A 51 -6.87 0.79 9.93
CA GLN A 51 -6.65 2.21 10.15
C GLN A 51 -5.24 2.50 10.67
N ALA A 52 -4.74 1.67 11.59
CA ALA A 52 -3.40 1.83 12.13
C ALA A 52 -2.32 1.65 11.06
N ILE A 53 -2.48 0.65 10.19
CA ILE A 53 -1.56 0.42 9.09
C ILE A 53 -1.54 1.63 8.16
N ALA A 54 -2.72 2.08 7.75
CA ALA A 54 -2.84 3.20 6.82
C ALA A 54 -2.26 4.49 7.40
N THR A 55 -2.51 4.76 8.68
CA THR A 55 -2.01 5.95 9.36
C THR A 55 -0.48 5.94 9.43
N GLU A 56 0.11 4.78 9.72
CA GLU A 56 1.56 4.68 9.82
C GLU A 56 2.22 4.84 8.45
N ILE A 57 1.64 4.25 7.42
CA ILE A 57 2.15 4.43 6.04
C ILE A 57 2.12 5.91 5.68
N ARG A 58 1.00 6.60 5.91
CA ARG A 58 0.88 8.02 5.61
C ARG A 58 1.92 8.83 6.35
N LYS A 59 2.04 8.59 7.66
CA LYS A 59 2.97 9.34 8.51
C LYS A 59 4.40 9.26 7.98
N ARG A 60 4.87 8.05 7.70
CA ARG A 60 6.24 7.86 7.25
C ARG A 60 6.49 8.38 5.85
N ALA A 61 5.51 8.26 4.96
CA ALA A 61 5.61 8.82 3.62
C ALA A 61 5.70 10.35 3.68
N GLU A 62 4.89 10.98 4.52
CA GLU A 62 4.92 12.44 4.70
C GLU A 62 6.24 12.91 5.31
N GLU A 63 6.82 12.13 6.20
CA GLU A 63 8.14 12.43 6.77
C GLU A 63 9.24 12.44 5.70
N LEU A 64 9.07 11.68 4.62
CA LEU A 64 9.97 11.71 3.47
C LEU A 64 9.69 12.88 2.52
N GLY A 65 8.62 13.63 2.75
CA GLY A 65 8.23 14.74 1.90
C GLY A 65 7.19 14.41 0.84
N ALA A 66 6.60 13.21 0.87
CA ALA A 66 5.57 12.83 -0.09
C ALA A 66 4.25 13.51 0.26
N ARG A 67 3.47 13.80 -0.78
CA ARG A 67 2.06 14.19 -0.61
C ARG A 67 1.22 12.95 -0.60
N VAL A 68 0.38 12.82 0.41
CA VAL A 68 -0.41 11.60 0.60
C VAL A 68 -1.89 11.93 0.64
N ARG A 69 -2.67 11.20 -0.17
CA ARG A 69 -4.13 11.24 -0.10
C ARG A 69 -4.64 9.92 0.43
N LEU A 70 -5.58 10.01 1.36
CA LEU A 70 -6.23 8.84 1.95
C LEU A 70 -7.69 8.81 1.56
N GLU A 71 -8.17 7.61 1.22
CA GLU A 71 -9.60 7.36 0.96
C GLU A 71 -9.99 6.08 1.68
N GLY A 72 -11.20 6.06 2.24
CA GLY A 72 -11.78 4.86 2.84
C GLY A 72 -11.48 4.65 4.31
N MET A 73 -10.88 5.61 5.01
CA MET A 73 -10.51 5.45 6.42
C MET A 73 -11.71 5.27 7.34
N ASP A 74 -12.85 5.86 7.01
CA ASP A 74 -14.04 5.80 7.84
C ASP A 74 -14.66 4.39 7.87
N THR A 75 -14.70 3.70 6.74
CA THR A 75 -15.24 2.34 6.68
C THR A 75 -14.19 1.28 7.00
N ALA A 76 -12.91 1.59 6.75
CA ALA A 76 -11.77 0.69 6.96
C ALA A 76 -11.89 -0.66 6.25
N ARG A 77 -12.67 -0.71 5.16
CA ARG A 77 -12.80 -1.93 4.35
C ARG A 77 -11.77 -2.01 3.25
N TRP A 78 -11.49 -0.87 2.63
CA TRP A 78 -10.46 -0.72 1.61
C TRP A 78 -9.94 0.70 1.71
N VAL A 79 -8.76 0.87 2.31
CA VAL A 79 -8.12 2.17 2.43
C VAL A 79 -7.10 2.32 1.32
N LEU A 80 -7.25 3.38 0.55
CA LEU A 80 -6.32 3.74 -0.50
C LEU A 80 -5.38 4.81 0.03
N ILE A 81 -4.08 4.58 -0.09
CA ILE A 81 -3.06 5.55 0.30
C ILE A 81 -2.28 5.92 -0.95
N ASP A 82 -2.64 7.04 -1.54
CA ASP A 82 -2.03 7.53 -2.77
C ASP A 82 -0.83 8.42 -2.43
N MET A 83 0.36 7.94 -2.74
CA MET A 83 1.61 8.65 -2.49
C MET A 83 2.25 9.15 -3.79
N GLY A 84 1.48 9.22 -4.87
CA GLY A 84 1.97 9.58 -6.18
C GLY A 84 2.36 8.35 -6.99
N ASP A 85 3.65 8.05 -7.07
CA ASP A 85 4.13 6.90 -7.85
C ASP A 85 3.94 5.56 -7.15
N VAL A 86 3.58 5.57 -5.88
CA VAL A 86 3.28 4.37 -5.09
C VAL A 86 1.90 4.50 -4.50
N VAL A 87 1.08 3.49 -4.67
CA VAL A 87 -0.26 3.44 -4.09
C VAL A 87 -0.35 2.20 -3.21
N ALA A 88 -0.67 2.40 -1.94
CA ALA A 88 -0.89 1.30 -1.02
C ALA A 88 -2.38 1.03 -0.89
N HIS A 89 -2.73 -0.25 -0.89
CA HIS A 89 -4.10 -0.73 -0.70
C HIS A 89 -4.12 -1.56 0.58
N VAL A 90 -4.80 -1.06 1.60
CA VAL A 90 -4.95 -1.78 2.86
C VAL A 90 -6.39 -2.21 2.98
N PHE A 91 -6.62 -3.52 2.93
CA PHE A 91 -7.95 -4.10 3.00
C PHE A 91 -8.24 -4.62 4.40
N HIS A 92 -9.53 -4.66 4.75
CA HIS A 92 -9.98 -5.61 5.75
C HIS A 92 -9.85 -7.01 5.14
N ARG A 93 -9.48 -8.02 5.92
CA ARG A 93 -9.22 -9.38 5.39
C ARG A 93 -10.38 -9.91 4.53
N ASP A 94 -11.63 -9.60 4.91
CA ASP A 94 -12.82 -10.08 4.21
C ASP A 94 -12.96 -9.46 2.83
N GLU A 95 -12.43 -8.25 2.64
CA GLU A 95 -12.55 -7.50 1.39
C GLU A 95 -11.40 -7.79 0.43
N ARG A 96 -10.23 -8.16 0.95
CA ARG A 96 -9.05 -8.41 0.11
C ARG A 96 -9.33 -9.51 -0.92
N GLU A 97 -9.90 -10.60 -0.46
CA GLU A 97 -10.21 -11.72 -1.33
C GLU A 97 -11.33 -11.36 -2.31
N TYR A 98 -12.32 -10.61 -1.85
CA TYR A 98 -13.44 -10.18 -2.69
C TYR A 98 -12.99 -9.32 -3.87
N TYR A 99 -12.16 -8.29 -3.62
CA TYR A 99 -11.68 -7.42 -4.69
C TYR A 99 -10.55 -8.03 -5.50
N ASN A 100 -9.70 -8.80 -4.87
CA ASN A 100 -8.62 -9.57 -5.48
C ASN A 100 -7.81 -8.76 -6.51
N LEU A 101 -7.24 -7.65 -6.07
CA LEU A 101 -6.42 -6.78 -6.92
C LEU A 101 -5.20 -7.50 -7.48
N GLU A 102 -4.67 -8.46 -6.74
CA GLU A 102 -3.51 -9.24 -7.16
C GLU A 102 -3.80 -10.02 -8.43
N ARG A 103 -5.01 -10.53 -8.57
CA ARG A 103 -5.45 -11.22 -9.78
C ARG A 103 -5.65 -10.24 -10.94
N LEU A 104 -6.23 -9.07 -10.66
CA LEU A 104 -6.45 -8.04 -11.66
C LEU A 104 -5.12 -7.57 -12.26
N TRP A 105 -4.08 -7.52 -11.44
CA TRP A 105 -2.74 -7.11 -11.84
C TRP A 105 -1.78 -8.30 -11.93
N SER A 106 -2.27 -9.46 -12.36
CA SER A 106 -1.47 -10.69 -12.41
C SER A 106 -0.26 -10.59 -13.34
N ASP A 107 -0.26 -9.66 -14.31
CA ASP A 107 0.89 -9.44 -15.19
C ASP A 107 2.02 -8.67 -14.51
N ALA A 108 1.77 -8.06 -13.35
CA ALA A 108 2.79 -7.34 -12.62
C ALA A 108 3.70 -8.32 -11.89
N LYS A 109 4.99 -7.98 -11.84
CA LYS A 109 5.96 -8.79 -11.11
C LYS A 109 5.93 -8.44 -9.63
N ALA A 110 5.95 -9.45 -8.77
CA ALA A 110 6.08 -9.25 -7.34
C ALA A 110 7.49 -8.74 -7.03
N VAL A 111 7.57 -7.78 -6.10
CA VAL A 111 8.84 -7.23 -5.61
C VAL A 111 9.22 -7.99 -4.36
N SER A 112 10.47 -8.46 -4.31
CA SER A 112 10.98 -9.17 -3.14
C SER A 112 11.76 -8.22 -2.24
N PHE A 113 11.49 -8.28 -0.93
CA PHE A 113 12.23 -7.54 0.10
C PHE A 113 12.88 -8.55 1.04
N ALA A 114 13.90 -9.16 0.55
CA ALA A 114 14.65 -10.12 1.37
C ALA A 114 15.56 -9.40 2.38
#